data_4e45b59bb773a4cc33819688ac335ff9
#
_entry.id   4e45b59bb773a4cc33819688ac335ff9
#
_cell.length_a   1.000
_cell.length_b   1.000
_cell.length_c   1.000
_cell.angle_alpha   90.00
_cell.angle_beta   90.00
_cell.angle_gamma   90.00
#
_symmetry.space_group_name_H-M   'P 1'
#
loop_
_entity.id
_entity.type
_entity.pdbx_description
1 polymer ?
#
loop_
_entity_poly.entity_id
_entity_poly.type
_entity_poly.pdbx_seq_one_letter_code
_entity_poly.pdbx_strand_id
1 'polypeptide(L)'
;MLKINDLNNSLSRTWETVSQGWNHLINNTSNALTQFMSNDDKKKTDNVPVSSPRWGLISADLYDDDNKVVVKLEVPGLANDDFDINIIDNILTISGEKQFQQEKTQGNYRILECAYGRFSRSIPLEYDVKADTAKASYDRGILKIELDKKTQQRKRKIEIK
;
A
#
# COMPACT_ATOMS: atom_id res chain seq x y z
N MET A 1 38.72 -20.58 15.63
CA MET A 1 37.81 -21.71 15.37
C MET A 1 36.44 -21.29 15.86
N LEU A 2 35.54 -20.85 14.98
CA LEU A 2 34.17 -20.46 15.33
C LEU A 2 33.43 -21.71 15.80
N LYS A 3 32.92 -21.66 17.02
CA LYS A 3 32.19 -22.79 17.61
C LYS A 3 30.81 -22.89 16.95
N ILE A 4 30.39 -24.09 16.54
CA ILE A 4 29.09 -24.38 15.92
C ILE A 4 27.92 -23.80 16.76
N ASN A 5 28.10 -23.73 18.08
CA ASN A 5 27.11 -23.14 18.99
C ASN A 5 26.92 -21.62 18.77
N ASP A 6 27.96 -20.88 18.38
CA ASP A 6 27.86 -19.44 18.11
C ASP A 6 27.11 -19.16 16.82
N LEU A 7 27.25 -20.04 15.82
CA LEU A 7 26.49 -19.98 14.57
C LEU A 7 24.99 -20.30 14.78
N ASN A 8 24.67 -21.30 15.57
CA ASN A 8 23.28 -21.64 15.88
C ASN A 8 22.58 -20.52 16.67
N ASN A 9 23.27 -19.90 17.63
CA ASN A 9 22.71 -18.78 18.38
C ASN A 9 22.54 -17.51 17.54
N SER A 10 23.41 -17.28 16.56
CA SER A 10 23.25 -16.13 15.65
C SER A 10 22.12 -16.37 14.65
N LEU A 11 21.98 -17.58 14.13
CA LEU A 11 20.88 -17.95 13.23
C LEU A 11 19.52 -17.90 13.91
N SER A 12 19.41 -18.37 15.17
CA SER A 12 18.16 -18.31 15.91
C SER A 12 17.73 -16.87 16.21
N ARG A 13 18.65 -16.00 16.59
CA ARG A 13 18.37 -14.57 16.80
C ARG A 13 17.93 -13.87 15.51
N THR A 14 18.60 -14.16 14.40
CA THR A 14 18.22 -13.61 13.09
C THR A 14 16.83 -14.07 12.69
N TRP A 15 16.52 -15.36 12.92
CA TRP A 15 15.19 -15.91 12.65
C TRP A 15 14.10 -15.31 13.52
N GLU A 16 14.36 -15.13 14.82
CA GLU A 16 13.43 -14.46 15.74
C GLU A 16 13.15 -13.01 15.29
N THR A 17 14.17 -12.27 14.92
CA THR A 17 14.01 -10.89 14.43
C THR A 17 13.20 -10.85 13.14
N VAL A 18 13.45 -11.75 12.21
CA VAL A 18 12.69 -11.86 10.95
C VAL A 18 11.24 -12.25 11.23
N SER A 19 11.01 -13.23 12.10
CA SER A 19 9.65 -13.67 12.44
C SER A 19 8.86 -12.61 13.19
N GLN A 20 9.49 -11.86 14.10
CA GLN A 20 8.87 -10.71 14.78
C GLN A 20 8.52 -9.59 13.80
N GLY A 21 9.43 -9.26 12.90
CA GLY A 21 9.18 -8.28 11.83
C GLY A 21 8.04 -8.71 10.92
N TRP A 22 7.98 -9.99 10.56
CA TRP A 22 6.91 -10.56 9.76
C TRP A 22 5.55 -10.52 10.47
N ASN A 23 5.52 -10.92 11.75
CA ASN A 23 4.31 -10.87 12.56
C ASN A 23 3.82 -9.42 12.77
N HIS A 24 4.74 -8.49 12.97
CA HIS A 24 4.41 -7.06 13.05
C HIS A 24 3.83 -6.55 11.72
N LEU A 25 4.42 -6.95 10.60
CA LEU A 25 3.93 -6.60 9.26
C LEU A 25 2.50 -7.16 9.05
N ILE A 26 2.26 -8.43 9.37
CA ILE A 26 0.96 -9.05 9.19
C ILE A 26 -0.09 -8.44 10.11
N ASN A 27 0.23 -8.21 11.38
CA ASN A 27 -0.75 -7.74 12.35
C ASN A 27 -1.11 -6.25 12.21
N ASN A 28 -0.13 -5.41 11.83
CA ASN A 28 -0.33 -3.96 11.76
C ASN A 28 -0.51 -3.43 10.34
N THR A 29 -0.11 -4.20 9.34
CA THR A 29 -0.12 -3.77 7.93
C THR A 29 -0.65 -4.82 6.98
N SER A 30 -1.51 -5.73 7.45
CA SER A 30 -2.03 -6.85 6.64
C SER A 30 -2.59 -6.40 5.28
N ASN A 31 -3.11 -5.18 5.21
CA ASN A 31 -3.63 -4.60 3.98
C ASN A 31 -2.57 -3.82 3.16
N ALA A 32 -1.38 -3.58 3.70
CA ALA A 32 -0.31 -2.89 2.97
C ALA A 32 0.34 -3.78 1.91
N LEU A 33 0.36 -5.09 2.15
CA LEU A 33 0.82 -6.07 1.17
C LEU A 33 -0.25 -6.20 0.08
N THR A 34 0.05 -5.65 -1.09
CA THR A 34 -0.89 -5.52 -2.21
C THR A 34 -0.41 -6.37 -3.36
N GLN A 35 -1.32 -7.11 -3.98
CA GLN A 35 -1.04 -7.89 -5.16
C GLN A 35 -1.09 -7.00 -6.41
N PHE A 36 -0.04 -7.03 -7.20
CA PHE A 36 0.03 -6.39 -8.50
C PHE A 36 -0.27 -7.42 -9.57
N MET A 37 -1.29 -7.16 -10.37
CA MET A 37 -1.72 -8.05 -11.45
C MET A 37 -1.07 -7.60 -12.76
N SER A 38 -0.49 -8.55 -13.47
CA SER A 38 0.02 -8.31 -14.81
C SER A 38 -1.14 -8.22 -15.82
N ASN A 39 -1.05 -7.29 -16.75
CA ASN A 39 -1.97 -7.19 -17.90
C ASN A 39 -1.57 -8.23 -18.95
N ASP A 40 -1.96 -9.49 -18.75
CA ASP A 40 -1.47 -10.63 -19.54
C ASP A 40 -2.27 -10.90 -20.82
N ASP A 41 -2.82 -9.87 -21.49
CA ASP A 41 -3.53 -10.14 -22.74
C ASP A 41 -2.83 -9.70 -24.03
N LYS A 42 -1.73 -8.94 -24.00
CA LYS A 42 -1.06 -8.57 -25.29
C LYS A 42 0.38 -8.07 -25.08
N LYS A 43 1.34 -8.93 -24.94
CA LYS A 43 2.71 -8.86 -25.47
C LYS A 43 3.64 -9.71 -24.61
N LYS A 44 3.90 -10.91 -25.07
CA LYS A 44 5.16 -11.60 -24.76
C LYS A 44 6.28 -10.76 -25.37
N THR A 45 6.89 -9.91 -24.58
CA THR A 45 8.21 -9.37 -24.87
C THR A 45 9.21 -10.37 -24.31
N ASP A 46 9.97 -10.99 -25.20
CA ASP A 46 10.76 -12.22 -25.01
C ASP A 46 11.86 -12.17 -23.95
N ASN A 47 12.00 -11.11 -23.13
CA ASN A 47 13.14 -10.99 -22.22
C ASN A 47 12.82 -10.46 -20.82
N VAL A 48 11.57 -10.31 -20.43
CA VAL A 48 11.23 -9.90 -19.06
C VAL A 48 10.20 -10.86 -18.47
N PRO A 49 10.54 -11.62 -17.41
CA PRO A 49 9.60 -12.53 -16.76
C PRO A 49 8.59 -11.71 -15.90
N VAL A 50 7.66 -11.00 -16.54
CA VAL A 50 6.62 -10.20 -15.85
C VAL A 50 5.28 -10.96 -15.77
N SER A 51 5.29 -12.27 -16.02
CA SER A 51 4.08 -13.09 -16.11
C SER A 51 3.55 -13.66 -14.79
N SER A 52 4.12 -13.26 -13.65
CA SER A 52 3.62 -13.74 -12.35
C SER A 52 3.09 -12.55 -11.52
N PRO A 53 1.96 -12.71 -10.82
CA PRO A 53 1.49 -11.70 -9.90
C PRO A 53 2.58 -11.40 -8.88
N ARG A 54 2.90 -10.13 -8.71
CA ARG A 54 3.91 -9.68 -7.75
C ARG A 54 3.23 -9.05 -6.55
N TRP A 55 3.86 -9.19 -5.39
CA TRP A 55 3.44 -8.53 -4.18
C TRP A 55 4.32 -7.32 -3.94
N GLY A 56 3.70 -6.19 -3.63
CA GLY A 56 4.37 -4.96 -3.26
C GLY A 56 3.71 -4.34 -2.03
N LEU A 57 4.44 -3.51 -1.33
CA LEU A 57 3.88 -2.74 -0.21
C LEU A 57 3.33 -1.42 -0.74
N ILE A 58 2.07 -1.14 -0.43
CA ILE A 58 1.46 0.18 -0.55
C ILE A 58 1.12 0.63 0.86
N SER A 59 2.10 1.23 1.54
CA SER A 59 1.94 1.71 2.91
C SER A 59 0.96 2.87 2.95
N ALA A 60 0.14 2.91 3.99
CA ALA A 60 -0.79 4.01 4.19
C ALA A 60 -0.81 4.44 5.65
N ASP A 61 -0.80 5.76 5.86
CA ASP A 61 -1.10 6.40 7.12
C ASP A 61 -2.51 6.98 7.05
N LEU A 62 -3.31 6.71 8.07
CA LEU A 62 -4.60 7.33 8.26
C LEU A 62 -4.55 8.19 9.51
N TYR A 63 -4.80 9.48 9.34
CA TYR A 63 -4.93 10.46 10.41
C TYR A 63 -6.35 11.02 10.36
N ASP A 64 -6.98 11.18 11.51
CA ASP A 64 -8.26 11.82 11.62
C ASP A 64 -8.27 12.84 12.77
N ASP A 65 -8.95 13.95 12.57
CA ASP A 65 -9.30 14.95 13.57
C ASP A 65 -10.82 15.04 13.73
N ASP A 66 -11.29 16.04 14.44
CA ASP A 66 -12.73 16.22 14.68
C ASP A 66 -13.54 16.43 13.38
N ASN A 67 -12.94 16.91 12.30
CA ASN A 67 -13.64 17.34 11.10
C ASN A 67 -13.25 16.54 9.84
N LYS A 68 -12.04 16.00 9.81
CA LYS A 68 -11.45 15.43 8.60
C LYS A 68 -10.80 14.07 8.83
N VAL A 69 -10.77 13.30 7.77
CA VAL A 69 -9.92 12.12 7.62
C VAL A 69 -8.88 12.43 6.56
N VAL A 70 -7.61 12.15 6.82
CA VAL A 70 -6.50 12.32 5.90
C VAL A 70 -5.82 10.97 5.71
N VAL A 71 -5.76 10.51 4.49
CA VAL A 71 -5.08 9.27 4.12
C VAL A 71 -3.88 9.62 3.25
N LYS A 72 -2.71 9.07 3.60
CA LYS A 72 -1.49 9.20 2.80
C LYS A 72 -1.04 7.81 2.39
N LEU A 73 -0.73 7.63 1.10
CA LEU A 73 -0.21 6.37 0.58
C LEU A 73 1.16 6.59 -0.06
N GLU A 74 2.06 5.64 0.16
CA GLU A 74 3.35 5.58 -0.52
C GLU A 74 3.21 4.76 -1.80
N VAL A 75 3.16 5.44 -2.94
CA VAL A 75 2.95 4.83 -4.27
C VAL A 75 3.89 5.42 -5.33
N PRO A 76 5.21 5.31 -5.14
CA PRO A 76 6.18 5.92 -6.06
C PRO A 76 6.13 5.27 -7.46
N GLY A 77 6.45 6.08 -8.47
CA GLY A 77 6.57 5.61 -9.86
C GLY A 77 5.25 5.60 -10.64
N LEU A 78 4.29 6.44 -10.24
CA LEU A 78 3.06 6.72 -10.96
C LEU A 78 3.00 8.21 -11.37
N ALA A 79 2.07 8.53 -12.27
CA ALA A 79 1.66 9.89 -12.58
C ALA A 79 0.27 10.18 -11.97
N ASN A 80 -0.16 11.44 -11.98
CA ASN A 80 -1.46 11.85 -11.42
C ASN A 80 -2.64 11.11 -12.08
N ASP A 81 -2.54 10.84 -13.37
CA ASP A 81 -3.59 10.20 -14.17
C ASP A 81 -3.63 8.67 -14.03
N ASP A 82 -2.67 8.09 -13.30
CA ASP A 82 -2.59 6.63 -13.11
C ASP A 82 -3.47 6.13 -11.96
N PHE A 83 -4.17 7.04 -11.26
CA PHE A 83 -4.98 6.69 -10.08
C PHE A 83 -6.48 6.72 -10.39
N ASP A 84 -7.19 5.74 -9.86
CA ASP A 84 -8.65 5.72 -9.71
C ASP A 84 -9.00 5.61 -8.22
N ILE A 85 -9.76 6.58 -7.71
CA ILE A 85 -10.05 6.71 -6.28
C ILE A 85 -11.57 6.74 -6.10
N ASN A 86 -12.09 5.78 -5.35
CA ASN A 86 -13.51 5.62 -5.09
C ASN A 86 -13.81 5.44 -3.61
N ILE A 87 -15.01 5.89 -3.18
CA ILE A 87 -15.52 5.69 -1.83
C ILE A 87 -16.91 5.08 -1.94
N ILE A 88 -17.06 3.88 -1.40
CA ILE A 88 -18.34 3.16 -1.32
C ILE A 88 -18.48 2.61 0.10
N ASP A 89 -19.60 2.87 0.75
CA ASP A 89 -19.93 2.36 2.09
C ASP A 89 -18.79 2.52 3.12
N ASN A 90 -18.20 3.72 3.19
CA ASN A 90 -17.04 4.03 4.05
C ASN A 90 -15.77 3.23 3.76
N ILE A 91 -15.66 2.64 2.58
CA ILE A 91 -14.44 2.01 2.11
C ILE A 91 -13.83 2.91 1.04
N LEU A 92 -12.65 3.45 1.33
CA LEU A 92 -11.83 4.17 0.39
C LEU A 92 -11.03 3.17 -0.42
N THR A 93 -11.28 3.07 -1.72
CA THR A 93 -10.53 2.20 -2.63
C THR A 93 -9.68 3.04 -3.56
N ILE A 94 -8.39 2.75 -3.57
CA ILE A 94 -7.39 3.36 -4.44
C ILE A 94 -6.87 2.28 -5.36
N SER A 95 -7.00 2.49 -6.66
CA SER A 95 -6.46 1.63 -7.69
C SER A 95 -5.61 2.40 -8.68
N GLY A 96 -4.73 1.71 -9.36
CA GLY A 96 -3.83 2.29 -10.35
C GLY A 96 -3.03 1.24 -11.09
N GLU A 97 -2.22 1.68 -12.05
CA GLU A 97 -1.33 0.81 -12.81
C GLU A 97 0.08 1.37 -12.85
N LYS A 98 1.02 0.64 -12.25
CA LYS A 98 2.44 0.96 -12.33
C LYS A 98 3.07 0.25 -13.51
N GLN A 99 3.44 1.02 -14.52
CA GLN A 99 4.00 0.48 -15.75
C GLN A 99 5.48 0.13 -15.59
N PHE A 100 5.88 -1.01 -16.16
CA PHE A 100 7.27 -1.36 -16.32
C PHE A 100 7.84 -0.65 -17.55
N GLN A 101 8.84 0.19 -17.34
CA GLN A 101 9.59 0.81 -18.44
C GLN A 101 10.90 0.06 -18.60
N GLN A 102 11.04 -0.66 -19.70
CA GLN A 102 12.27 -1.36 -20.01
C GLN A 102 13.32 -0.36 -20.51
N GLU A 103 14.51 -0.42 -19.92
CA GLU A 103 15.67 0.31 -20.43
C GLU A 103 15.99 -0.17 -21.86
N LYS A 104 16.17 0.79 -22.77
CA LYS A 104 16.44 0.51 -24.20
C LYS A 104 17.89 0.07 -24.48
N THR A 105 18.61 -0.40 -23.48
CA THR A 105 20.00 -0.83 -23.58
C THR A 105 20.09 -2.34 -23.86
N GLN A 106 21.19 -2.79 -24.45
CA GLN A 106 21.47 -4.23 -24.66
C GLN A 106 21.85 -4.97 -23.36
N GLY A 107 21.40 -4.46 -22.21
CA GLY A 107 21.68 -5.03 -20.90
C GLY A 107 20.62 -6.03 -20.46
N ASN A 108 20.96 -6.79 -19.42
CA ASN A 108 20.04 -7.73 -18.76
C ASN A 108 19.80 -7.28 -17.31
N TYR A 109 18.55 -7.35 -16.87
CA TYR A 109 18.24 -7.16 -15.45
C TYR A 109 18.80 -8.32 -14.63
N ARG A 110 19.62 -8.02 -13.63
CA ARG A 110 20.14 -9.03 -12.69
C ARG A 110 19.28 -9.16 -11.46
N ILE A 111 18.60 -8.09 -11.08
CA ILE A 111 17.66 -8.02 -9.96
C ILE A 111 16.43 -7.27 -10.43
N LEU A 112 15.24 -7.79 -10.15
CA LEU A 112 13.95 -7.19 -10.49
C LEU A 112 12.97 -7.45 -9.32
N GLU A 113 12.99 -6.57 -8.33
CA GLU A 113 12.22 -6.70 -7.08
C GLU A 113 11.00 -5.76 -7.02
N CYS A 114 10.97 -4.71 -7.85
CA CYS A 114 9.84 -3.80 -7.86
C CYS A 114 8.58 -4.50 -8.37
N ALA A 115 7.44 -4.16 -7.77
CA ALA A 115 6.14 -4.61 -8.25
C ALA A 115 5.64 -3.66 -9.36
N TYR A 116 5.15 -4.25 -10.44
CA TYR A 116 4.56 -3.57 -11.59
C TYR A 116 3.23 -4.21 -11.95
N GLY A 117 2.35 -3.45 -12.55
CA GLY A 117 1.02 -3.87 -12.95
C GLY A 117 -0.08 -3.11 -12.23
N ARG A 118 -1.30 -3.61 -12.36
CA ARG A 118 -2.48 -3.04 -11.71
C ARG A 118 -2.53 -3.46 -10.25
N PHE A 119 -2.84 -2.51 -9.40
CA PHE A 119 -3.07 -2.72 -7.97
C PHE A 119 -4.40 -2.11 -7.54
N SER A 120 -4.93 -2.62 -6.45
CA SER A 120 -6.09 -2.05 -5.78
C SER A 120 -5.92 -2.21 -4.28
N ARG A 121 -6.11 -1.12 -3.54
CA ARG A 121 -6.05 -1.11 -2.09
C ARG A 121 -7.30 -0.48 -1.51
N SER A 122 -7.94 -1.20 -0.58
CA SER A 122 -9.12 -0.73 0.15
C SER A 122 -8.75 -0.40 1.60
N ILE A 123 -9.21 0.76 2.06
CA ILE A 123 -9.01 1.26 3.42
C ILE A 123 -10.38 1.53 4.03
N PRO A 124 -10.80 0.76 5.04
CA PRO A 124 -12.03 1.04 5.77
C PRO A 124 -11.86 2.32 6.59
N LEU A 125 -12.84 3.20 6.50
CA LEU A 125 -12.91 4.44 7.27
C LEU A 125 -13.85 4.23 8.46
N GLU A 126 -13.43 4.64 9.65
CA GLU A 126 -14.24 4.49 10.88
C GLU A 126 -15.42 5.46 10.94
N TYR A 127 -15.41 6.47 10.06
CA TYR A 127 -16.41 7.56 10.06
C TYR A 127 -17.06 7.69 8.69
N ASP A 128 -18.32 8.10 8.71
CA ASP A 128 -19.00 8.55 7.51
C ASP A 128 -18.35 9.83 6.98
N VAL A 129 -17.97 9.80 5.72
CA VAL A 129 -17.31 10.92 5.05
C VAL A 129 -18.18 11.48 3.92
N LYS A 130 -17.91 12.73 3.56
CA LYS A 130 -18.55 13.40 2.43
C LYS A 130 -17.69 13.18 1.19
N ALA A 131 -18.08 12.24 0.35
CA ALA A 131 -17.32 11.89 -0.86
C ALA A 131 -17.20 13.08 -1.84
N ASP A 132 -18.19 13.97 -1.88
CA ASP A 132 -18.21 15.17 -2.71
C ASP A 132 -17.20 16.25 -2.29
N THR A 133 -16.68 16.18 -1.05
CA THR A 133 -15.63 17.09 -0.55
C THR A 133 -14.23 16.53 -0.67
N ALA A 134 -14.10 15.33 -1.21
CA ALA A 134 -12.81 14.65 -1.35
C ALA A 134 -11.81 15.48 -2.17
N LYS A 135 -10.61 15.62 -1.64
CA LYS A 135 -9.48 16.25 -2.33
C LYS A 135 -8.33 15.27 -2.35
N ALA A 136 -7.77 15.05 -3.53
CA ALA A 136 -6.58 14.24 -3.70
C ALA A 136 -5.45 15.09 -4.28
N SER A 137 -4.24 14.82 -3.84
CA SER A 137 -3.00 15.40 -4.36
C SER A 137 -1.90 14.35 -4.36
N TYR A 138 -1.07 14.37 -5.38
CA TYR A 138 0.07 13.47 -5.50
C TYR A 138 1.35 14.26 -5.72
N ASP A 139 2.32 14.07 -4.85
CA ASP A 139 3.63 14.70 -4.94
C ASP A 139 4.72 13.74 -4.45
N ARG A 140 5.81 13.66 -5.19
CA ARG A 140 7.01 12.89 -4.83
C ARG A 140 6.74 11.46 -4.34
N GLY A 141 5.81 10.76 -4.97
CA GLY A 141 5.47 9.38 -4.63
C GLY A 141 4.48 9.22 -3.49
N ILE A 142 3.95 10.31 -2.94
CA ILE A 142 2.94 10.30 -1.88
C ILE A 142 1.59 10.77 -2.43
N LEU A 143 0.59 9.89 -2.37
CA LEU A 143 -0.79 10.24 -2.62
C LEU A 143 -1.45 10.64 -1.30
N LYS A 144 -1.93 11.87 -1.21
CA LYS A 144 -2.67 12.40 -0.06
C LYS A 144 -4.13 12.59 -0.43
N ILE A 145 -5.05 12.05 0.37
CA ILE A 145 -6.49 12.16 0.20
C ILE A 145 -7.07 12.79 1.48
N GLU A 146 -7.82 13.87 1.33
CA GLU A 146 -8.50 14.58 2.43
C GLU A 146 -10.01 14.45 2.23
N LEU A 147 -10.72 14.08 3.29
CA LEU A 147 -12.16 13.81 3.32
C LEU A 147 -12.79 14.54 4.51
N ASP A 148 -13.84 15.31 4.31
CA ASP A 148 -14.59 15.87 5.42
C ASP A 148 -15.50 14.81 6.02
N LYS A 149 -15.57 14.75 7.35
CA LYS A 149 -16.51 13.88 8.07
C LYS A 149 -17.95 14.37 7.88
N LYS A 150 -18.89 13.45 7.70
CA LYS A 150 -20.31 13.79 7.83
C LYS A 150 -20.53 14.11 9.29
N THR A 151 -21.25 15.20 9.55
CA THR A 151 -21.49 15.83 10.85
C THR A 151 -21.42 14.84 12.02
N GLN A 152 -20.54 15.13 12.98
CA GLN A 152 -20.37 14.31 14.18
C GLN A 152 -21.74 14.05 14.83
N GLN A 153 -22.02 12.78 15.09
CA GLN A 153 -22.88 12.44 16.22
C GLN A 153 -22.13 12.92 17.48
N ARG A 154 -22.47 14.11 17.96
CA ARG A 154 -21.95 14.62 19.24
C ARG A 154 -22.18 13.53 20.28
N LYS A 155 -21.14 12.99 20.88
CA LYS A 155 -21.23 12.14 22.07
C LYS A 155 -22.06 12.89 23.09
N ARG A 156 -23.32 12.53 23.21
CA ARG A 156 -24.19 13.11 24.22
C ARG A 156 -23.90 12.42 25.53
N LYS A 157 -23.24 13.11 26.46
CA LYS A 157 -23.05 12.62 27.81
C LYS A 157 -24.43 12.50 28.45
N ILE A 158 -24.84 11.27 28.78
CA ILE A 158 -26.09 11.04 29.49
C ILE A 158 -25.76 11.16 30.99
N GLU A 159 -26.31 12.15 31.68
CA GLU A 159 -26.21 12.27 33.11
C GLU A 159 -27.32 11.43 33.74
N ILE A 160 -26.92 10.53 34.64
CA ILE A 160 -27.87 9.77 35.48
C ILE A 160 -28.29 10.71 36.61
N LYS A 161 -29.58 10.98 36.71
CA LYS A 161 -30.18 11.71 37.85
C LYS A 161 -30.46 10.74 38.99
#